data_1444f6adf23fdd1a31a07a5dd5ed1d51
#
_entry.id   1444f6adf23fdd1a31a07a5dd5ed1d51
#
_cell.length_a   1.000
_cell.length_b   1.000
_cell.length_c   1.000
_cell.angle_alpha   90.00
_cell.angle_beta   90.00
_cell.angle_gamma   90.00
#
_symmetry.space_group_name_H-M   'P 1'
#
loop_
_entity.id
_entity.type
_entity.pdbx_description
1 polymer ?
#
loop_
_entity_poly.entity_id
_entity_poly.type
_entity_poly.pdbx_seq_one_letter_code
_entity_poly.pdbx_strand_id
1 'polypeptide(L)'
;MVGIVASRVLKQFYRPAIILGGDGDQFRGSGRSIPGFDLAAALRESSDLLLRQGGHAMAAGLSLAPANLDAFRAHLNQLARLALKPDELQPPLRLDAEVSLNDITLESIGSLDQLRPTGQGNPAVQFFARDLTQQRSPLRMGAEKQHLKLWVTDGATTHEAVWWGAGNAPSLPARFDLAFAPQINEYNGRRSVQLKVLDWRPAQP
;
A
#
# COMPACT_ATOMS: atom_id res chain seq x y z
N MET A 1 -15.43 12.67 10.08
CA MET A 1 -14.04 12.90 9.60
C MET A 1 -12.98 11.97 10.21
N VAL A 2 -13.08 11.56 11.47
CA VAL A 2 -12.07 10.71 12.15
C VAL A 2 -11.77 9.37 11.45
N GLY A 3 -12.76 8.73 10.80
CA GLY A 3 -12.56 7.47 10.08
C GLY A 3 -11.66 7.58 8.83
N ILE A 4 -11.70 8.72 8.13
CA ILE A 4 -10.82 8.97 6.98
C ILE A 4 -9.37 9.14 7.46
N VAL A 5 -9.18 9.83 8.59
CA VAL A 5 -7.86 10.01 9.20
C VAL A 5 -7.31 8.66 9.66
N ALA A 6 -8.13 7.82 10.31
CA ALA A 6 -7.73 6.46 10.70
C ALA A 6 -7.27 5.63 9.49
N SER A 7 -7.99 5.71 8.36
CA SER A 7 -7.59 5.03 7.13
C SER A 7 -6.27 5.54 6.55
N ARG A 8 -5.98 6.84 6.65
CA ARG A 8 -4.70 7.43 6.20
C ARG A 8 -3.54 6.98 7.07
N VAL A 9 -3.73 7.01 8.40
CA VAL A 9 -2.71 6.55 9.36
C VAL A 9 -2.41 5.06 9.16
N LEU A 10 -3.46 4.24 9.01
CA LEU A 10 -3.31 2.81 8.70
C LEU A 10 -2.50 2.61 7.43
N LYS A 11 -2.82 3.32 6.33
CA LYS A 11 -2.09 3.19 5.05
C LYS A 11 -0.62 3.59 5.18
N GLN A 12 -0.32 4.62 5.96
CA GLN A 12 1.04 5.13 6.14
C GLN A 12 1.91 4.17 6.95
N PHE A 13 1.36 3.58 8.02
CA PHE A 13 2.14 2.78 8.97
C PHE A 13 1.86 1.28 8.88
N TYR A 14 0.83 0.88 8.14
CA TYR A 14 0.30 -0.48 8.08
C TYR A 14 0.12 -1.11 9.47
N ARG A 15 -0.62 -0.39 10.33
CA ARG A 15 -0.94 -0.79 11.71
C ARG A 15 -2.41 -0.55 11.98
N PRO A 16 -3.07 -1.34 12.83
CA PRO A 16 -4.36 -0.95 13.36
C PRO A 16 -4.27 0.45 13.96
N ALA A 17 -5.21 1.32 13.61
CA ALA A 17 -5.19 2.70 14.03
C ALA A 17 -6.56 3.16 14.51
N ILE A 18 -6.60 3.81 15.66
CA ILE A 18 -7.79 4.45 16.22
C ILE A 18 -7.50 5.94 16.34
N ILE A 19 -8.39 6.73 15.79
CA ILE A 19 -8.35 8.18 15.94
C ILE A 19 -9.49 8.59 16.86
N LEU A 20 -9.15 9.29 17.92
CA LEU A 20 -10.06 9.82 18.90
C LEU A 20 -10.17 11.34 18.76
N GLY A 21 -11.36 11.87 18.96
CA GLY A 21 -11.62 13.29 19.05
C GLY A 21 -12.70 13.56 20.09
N GLY A 22 -12.66 14.71 20.73
CA GLY A 22 -13.62 15.12 21.76
C GLY A 22 -13.14 16.37 22.47
N ASP A 23 -14.03 16.99 23.23
CA ASP A 23 -13.89 18.32 23.84
C ASP A 23 -14.02 18.30 25.38
N GLY A 24 -13.62 17.23 26.03
CA GLY A 24 -13.46 17.20 27.49
C GLY A 24 -14.18 16.04 28.17
N ASP A 25 -15.49 15.89 28.05
CA ASP A 25 -16.23 14.89 28.83
C ASP A 25 -16.19 13.48 28.24
N GLN A 26 -16.02 13.38 26.94
CA GLN A 26 -16.04 12.11 26.21
C GLN A 26 -15.22 12.18 24.94
N PHE A 27 -14.36 11.18 24.74
CA PHE A 27 -13.76 10.93 23.44
C PHE A 27 -14.64 10.01 22.59
N ARG A 28 -14.76 10.33 21.30
CA ARG A 28 -15.37 9.50 20.28
C ARG A 28 -14.34 9.18 19.21
N GLY A 29 -14.34 7.93 18.74
CA GLY A 29 -13.33 7.50 17.81
C GLY A 29 -13.82 6.56 16.73
N SER A 30 -12.97 6.45 15.72
CA SER A 30 -13.10 5.47 14.66
C SER A 30 -11.77 4.77 14.46
N GLY A 31 -11.83 3.46 14.39
CA GLY A 31 -10.68 2.61 14.13
C GLY A 31 -10.74 1.95 12.75
N ARG A 32 -9.57 1.63 12.25
CA ARG A 32 -9.33 0.83 11.06
C ARG A 32 -8.29 -0.22 11.40
N SER A 33 -8.43 -1.42 10.85
CA SER A 33 -7.56 -2.55 11.11
C SER A 33 -6.91 -3.11 9.85
N ILE A 34 -5.92 -3.95 10.06
CA ILE A 34 -5.25 -4.76 9.04
C ILE A 34 -5.68 -6.22 9.20
N PRO A 35 -5.51 -7.09 8.18
CA PRO A 35 -5.68 -8.53 8.33
C PRO A 35 -4.87 -9.06 9.52
N GLY A 36 -5.41 -10.03 10.22
CA GLY A 36 -4.79 -10.61 11.43
C GLY A 36 -5.21 -9.96 12.76
N PHE A 37 -5.87 -8.78 12.74
CA PHE A 37 -6.36 -8.14 13.97
C PHE A 37 -7.85 -7.77 13.87
N ASP A 38 -8.71 -8.51 14.55
CA ASP A 38 -10.14 -8.20 14.66
C ASP A 38 -10.36 -7.04 15.65
N LEU A 39 -10.52 -5.84 15.10
CA LEU A 39 -10.72 -4.64 15.91
C LEU A 39 -12.03 -4.68 16.73
N ALA A 40 -13.11 -5.24 16.18
CA ALA A 40 -14.37 -5.32 16.91
C ALA A 40 -14.28 -6.30 18.08
N ALA A 41 -13.56 -7.41 17.93
CA ALA A 41 -13.28 -8.33 19.03
C ALA A 41 -12.44 -7.66 20.12
N ALA A 42 -11.35 -6.97 19.74
CA ALA A 42 -10.50 -6.24 20.67
C ALA A 42 -11.27 -5.13 21.43
N LEU A 43 -12.20 -4.43 20.77
CA LEU A 43 -13.05 -3.46 21.46
C LEU A 43 -14.05 -4.12 22.42
N ARG A 44 -14.59 -5.29 22.09
CA ARG A 44 -15.45 -6.05 23.01
C ARG A 44 -14.68 -6.51 24.25
N GLU A 45 -13.46 -6.96 24.07
CA GLU A 45 -12.58 -7.37 25.17
C GLU A 45 -12.19 -6.17 26.07
N SER A 46 -12.23 -4.97 25.50
CA SER A 46 -11.97 -3.71 26.22
C SER A 46 -13.25 -3.04 26.76
N SER A 47 -14.40 -3.72 26.80
CA SER A 47 -15.72 -3.13 27.11
C SER A 47 -15.74 -2.34 28.42
N ASP A 48 -15.05 -2.81 29.46
CA ASP A 48 -15.01 -2.15 30.78
C ASP A 48 -14.33 -0.77 30.75
N LEU A 49 -13.54 -0.49 29.72
CA LEU A 49 -12.86 0.80 29.51
C LEU A 49 -13.65 1.74 28.59
N LEU A 50 -14.71 1.24 27.95
CA LEU A 50 -15.45 1.94 26.91
C LEU A 50 -16.86 2.30 27.38
N LEU A 51 -17.36 3.45 26.93
CA LEU A 51 -18.75 3.86 27.10
C LEU A 51 -19.65 3.25 26.02
N ARG A 52 -19.14 3.16 24.79
CA ARG A 52 -19.80 2.53 23.63
C ARG A 52 -18.77 1.96 22.68
N GLN A 53 -19.10 0.89 22.00
CA GLN A 53 -18.29 0.31 20.94
C GLN A 53 -19.19 -0.42 19.93
N GLY A 54 -18.71 -0.57 18.69
CA GLY A 54 -19.40 -1.34 17.66
C GLY A 54 -18.72 -1.25 16.32
N GLY A 55 -18.99 -2.22 15.46
CA GLY A 55 -18.42 -2.30 14.12
C GLY A 55 -18.07 -3.73 13.73
N HIS A 56 -17.11 -3.83 12.82
CA HIS A 56 -16.63 -5.08 12.22
C HIS A 56 -15.11 -5.21 12.40
N ALA A 57 -14.57 -6.38 12.06
CA ALA A 57 -13.14 -6.68 12.22
C ALA A 57 -12.22 -5.60 11.64
N MET A 58 -12.54 -5.04 10.48
CA MET A 58 -11.69 -4.07 9.77
C MET A 58 -12.01 -2.60 10.07
N ALA A 59 -13.16 -2.30 10.67
CA ALA A 59 -13.61 -0.93 10.95
C ALA A 59 -14.60 -0.90 12.12
N ALA A 60 -14.30 -0.11 13.14
CA ALA A 60 -15.13 -0.01 14.32
C ALA A 60 -15.15 1.42 14.86
N GLY A 61 -16.23 1.72 15.60
CA GLY A 61 -16.42 2.97 16.33
C GLY A 61 -16.42 2.73 17.82
N LEU A 62 -16.03 3.73 18.60
CA LEU A 62 -16.02 3.67 20.06
C LEU A 62 -16.21 5.03 20.69
N SER A 63 -16.53 5.01 21.98
CA SER A 63 -16.40 6.17 22.86
C SER A 63 -15.92 5.76 24.23
N LEU A 64 -15.14 6.63 24.88
CA LEU A 64 -14.56 6.38 26.20
C LEU A 64 -14.45 7.68 27.00
N ALA A 65 -14.39 7.55 28.32
CA ALA A 65 -14.07 8.65 29.21
C ALA A 65 -12.57 9.00 29.09
N PRO A 66 -12.19 10.28 29.18
CA PRO A 66 -10.78 10.69 29.12
C PRO A 66 -9.88 9.97 30.13
N ALA A 67 -10.39 9.70 31.32
CA ALA A 67 -9.67 8.99 32.39
C ALA A 67 -9.25 7.56 31.98
N ASN A 68 -9.95 6.93 31.05
CA ASN A 68 -9.68 5.55 30.60
C ASN A 68 -8.70 5.51 29.42
N LEU A 69 -8.26 6.64 28.85
CA LEU A 69 -7.49 6.68 27.61
C LEU A 69 -6.19 5.87 27.68
N ASP A 70 -5.42 6.05 28.74
CA ASP A 70 -4.11 5.39 28.85
C ASP A 70 -4.25 3.91 29.14
N ALA A 71 -5.21 3.50 29.97
CA ALA A 71 -5.54 2.10 30.22
C ALA A 71 -6.01 1.39 28.95
N PHE A 72 -6.90 2.04 28.18
CA PHE A 72 -7.39 1.54 26.91
C PHE A 72 -6.25 1.41 25.88
N ARG A 73 -5.37 2.40 25.78
CA ARG A 73 -4.20 2.35 24.91
C ARG A 73 -3.26 1.18 25.26
N ALA A 74 -2.97 1.01 26.53
CA ALA A 74 -2.11 -0.07 27.00
C ALA A 74 -2.70 -1.45 26.68
N HIS A 75 -3.99 -1.63 26.97
CA HIS A 75 -4.71 -2.88 26.72
C HIS A 75 -4.76 -3.24 25.23
N LEU A 76 -5.15 -2.29 24.35
CA LEU A 76 -5.16 -2.53 22.91
C LEU A 76 -3.77 -2.84 22.33
N ASN A 77 -2.73 -2.18 22.80
CA ASN A 77 -1.37 -2.50 22.38
C ASN A 77 -0.95 -3.91 22.81
N GLN A 78 -1.38 -4.36 23.99
CA GLN A 78 -1.15 -5.74 24.44
C GLN A 78 -1.86 -6.74 23.52
N LEU A 79 -3.14 -6.54 23.24
CA LEU A 79 -3.91 -7.40 22.34
C LEU A 79 -3.29 -7.46 20.93
N ALA A 80 -2.88 -6.29 20.39
CA ALA A 80 -2.26 -6.23 19.08
C ALA A 80 -0.91 -6.97 19.04
N ARG A 81 -0.09 -6.89 20.08
CA ARG A 81 1.18 -7.62 20.18
C ARG A 81 1.00 -9.14 20.28
N LEU A 82 -0.10 -9.59 20.88
CA LEU A 82 -0.41 -11.02 20.95
C LEU A 82 -0.96 -11.57 19.64
N ALA A 83 -1.72 -10.75 18.91
CA ALA A 83 -2.40 -11.17 17.69
C ALA A 83 -1.54 -11.03 16.41
N LEU A 84 -0.66 -10.02 16.34
CA LEU A 84 0.09 -9.68 15.13
C LEU A 84 1.57 -10.05 15.23
N LYS A 85 2.06 -10.78 14.25
CA LYS A 85 3.48 -11.10 14.11
C LYS A 85 4.21 -9.99 13.34
N PRO A 86 5.54 -9.84 13.50
CA PRO A 86 6.31 -8.81 12.81
C PRO A 86 6.20 -8.84 11.29
N ASP A 87 6.12 -10.01 10.68
CA ASP A 87 5.97 -10.23 9.23
C ASP A 87 4.57 -9.82 8.72
N GLU A 88 3.53 -9.91 9.56
CA GLU A 88 2.17 -9.45 9.23
C GLU A 88 2.03 -7.92 9.29
N LEU A 89 3.05 -7.24 9.77
CA LEU A 89 3.09 -5.77 9.89
C LEU A 89 3.67 -5.08 8.65
N GLN A 90 3.80 -5.78 7.55
CA GLN A 90 4.15 -5.24 6.24
C GLN A 90 2.99 -5.44 5.27
N PRO A 91 2.64 -4.42 4.45
CA PRO A 91 1.58 -4.57 3.48
C PRO A 91 1.98 -5.63 2.45
N PRO A 92 1.17 -6.70 2.27
CA PRO A 92 1.48 -7.69 1.25
C PRO A 92 1.30 -7.08 -0.14
N LEU A 93 2.29 -7.24 -0.99
CA LEU A 93 2.19 -6.95 -2.41
C LEU A 93 1.78 -8.26 -3.14
N ARG A 94 0.58 -8.27 -3.69
CA ARG A 94 0.07 -9.41 -4.47
C ARG A 94 0.43 -9.20 -5.92
N LEU A 95 1.11 -10.17 -6.50
CA LEU A 95 1.51 -10.16 -7.91
C LEU A 95 0.79 -11.30 -8.61
N ASP A 96 0.25 -11.03 -9.80
CA ASP A 96 -0.57 -11.98 -10.54
C ASP A 96 0.28 -12.96 -11.34
N ALA A 97 1.40 -12.49 -11.93
CA ALA A 97 2.30 -13.33 -12.70
C ALA A 97 3.72 -12.76 -12.79
N GLU A 98 4.70 -13.64 -13.01
CA GLU A 98 6.01 -13.30 -13.56
C GLU A 98 5.90 -13.16 -15.08
N VAL A 99 6.50 -12.12 -15.63
CA VAL A 99 6.42 -11.81 -17.07
C VAL A 99 7.79 -11.40 -17.61
N SER A 100 8.03 -11.68 -18.90
CA SER A 100 9.13 -11.08 -19.66
C SER A 100 8.76 -9.64 -20.04
N LEU A 101 9.75 -8.73 -20.10
CA LEU A 101 9.50 -7.38 -20.62
C LEU A 101 9.03 -7.38 -22.07
N ASN A 102 9.42 -8.40 -22.86
CA ASN A 102 8.99 -8.55 -24.24
C ASN A 102 7.48 -8.84 -24.38
N ASP A 103 6.85 -9.44 -23.36
CA ASP A 103 5.41 -9.74 -23.38
C ASP A 103 4.57 -8.50 -23.06
N ILE A 104 5.18 -7.44 -22.56
CA ILE A 104 4.51 -6.20 -22.16
C ILE A 104 4.42 -5.25 -23.38
N THR A 105 3.44 -5.50 -24.23
CA THR A 105 3.18 -4.73 -25.44
C THR A 105 1.93 -3.87 -25.32
N LEU A 106 1.71 -2.94 -26.25
CA LEU A 106 0.45 -2.18 -26.32
C LEU A 106 -0.77 -3.09 -26.50
N GLU A 107 -0.61 -4.18 -27.25
CA GLU A 107 -1.67 -5.15 -27.50
C GLU A 107 -1.99 -5.96 -26.23
N SER A 108 -0.97 -6.53 -25.58
CA SER A 108 -1.18 -7.32 -24.34
C SER A 108 -1.79 -6.46 -23.24
N ILE A 109 -1.32 -5.22 -23.05
CA ILE A 109 -1.88 -4.30 -22.05
C ILE A 109 -3.29 -3.85 -22.44
N GLY A 110 -3.57 -3.63 -23.73
CA GLY A 110 -4.92 -3.34 -24.22
C GLY A 110 -5.91 -4.46 -23.94
N SER A 111 -5.46 -5.72 -24.01
CA SER A 111 -6.29 -6.88 -23.69
C SER A 111 -6.68 -6.94 -22.20
N LEU A 112 -5.87 -6.39 -21.28
CA LEU A 112 -6.20 -6.31 -19.86
C LEU A 112 -7.40 -5.38 -19.58
N ASP A 113 -7.76 -4.51 -20.50
CA ASP A 113 -8.95 -3.67 -20.38
C ASP A 113 -10.25 -4.49 -20.34
N GLN A 114 -10.25 -5.72 -20.82
CA GLN A 114 -11.38 -6.66 -20.71
C GLN A 114 -11.64 -7.09 -19.25
N LEU A 115 -10.67 -6.92 -18.34
CA LEU A 115 -10.82 -7.21 -16.92
C LEU A 115 -11.51 -6.06 -16.15
N ARG A 116 -11.81 -4.95 -16.80
CA ARG A 116 -12.48 -3.81 -16.18
C ARG A 116 -13.97 -4.07 -15.93
N PRO A 117 -14.59 -3.43 -14.92
CA PRO A 117 -14.01 -2.43 -14.03
C PRO A 117 -13.14 -3.05 -12.92
N THR A 118 -11.98 -2.45 -12.66
CA THR A 118 -11.14 -2.82 -11.53
C THR A 118 -11.54 -2.06 -10.26
N GLY A 119 -11.38 -2.70 -9.10
CA GLY A 119 -11.75 -2.13 -7.80
C GLY A 119 -11.49 -3.08 -6.64
N GLN A 120 -12.24 -2.96 -5.55
CA GLN A 120 -11.98 -3.69 -4.31
C GLN A 120 -12.02 -5.22 -4.46
N GLY A 121 -12.95 -5.76 -5.24
CA GLY A 121 -13.09 -7.21 -5.48
C GLY A 121 -12.37 -7.71 -6.74
N ASN A 122 -11.87 -6.79 -7.56
CA ASN A 122 -11.18 -7.08 -8.82
C ASN A 122 -10.03 -6.06 -8.98
N PRO A 123 -8.88 -6.25 -8.31
CA PRO A 123 -7.78 -5.30 -8.37
C PRO A 123 -7.16 -5.23 -9.77
N ALA A 124 -6.52 -4.10 -10.10
CA ALA A 124 -5.75 -3.99 -11.32
C ALA A 124 -4.59 -4.98 -11.31
N VAL A 125 -4.29 -5.55 -12.48
CA VAL A 125 -3.24 -6.55 -12.64
C VAL A 125 -1.88 -5.98 -12.27
N GLN A 126 -1.10 -6.78 -11.54
CA GLN A 126 0.25 -6.45 -11.07
C GLN A 126 1.19 -7.59 -11.43
N PHE A 127 2.26 -7.26 -12.11
CA PHE A 127 3.26 -8.20 -12.56
C PHE A 127 4.60 -7.99 -11.87
N PHE A 128 5.49 -8.96 -12.03
CA PHE A 128 6.90 -8.77 -11.74
C PHE A 128 7.76 -9.36 -12.85
N ALA A 129 8.93 -8.75 -13.03
CA ALA A 129 9.98 -9.26 -13.90
C ALA A 129 11.28 -9.34 -13.11
N ARG A 130 12.08 -10.34 -13.43
CA ARG A 130 13.32 -10.63 -12.71
C ARG A 130 14.51 -10.14 -13.48
N ASP A 131 15.59 -9.96 -12.71
CA ASP A 131 16.94 -9.79 -13.21
C ASP A 131 17.11 -8.65 -14.19
N LEU A 132 16.45 -7.54 -13.89
CA LEU A 132 16.49 -6.32 -14.69
C LEU A 132 17.69 -5.47 -14.34
N THR A 133 18.07 -4.61 -15.27
CA THR A 133 19.08 -3.57 -15.10
C THR A 133 18.53 -2.21 -15.50
N GLN A 134 19.21 -1.13 -15.13
CA GLN A 134 18.89 0.20 -15.63
C GLN A 134 19.69 0.47 -16.90
N GLN A 135 19.00 0.80 -17.99
CA GLN A 135 19.65 1.15 -19.25
C GLN A 135 20.41 2.48 -19.17
N ARG A 136 19.92 3.41 -18.36
CA ARG A 136 20.51 4.74 -18.13
C ARG A 136 20.10 5.32 -16.77
N SER A 137 20.76 6.40 -16.36
CA SER A 137 20.50 7.07 -15.09
C SER A 137 19.04 7.51 -14.95
N PRO A 138 18.45 7.39 -13.75
CA PRO A 138 17.09 7.85 -13.48
C PRO A 138 16.93 9.35 -13.67
N LEU A 139 15.76 9.78 -14.13
CA LEU A 139 15.37 11.17 -14.22
C LEU A 139 14.39 11.52 -13.10
N ARG A 140 14.71 12.56 -12.33
CA ARG A 140 13.78 13.09 -11.33
C ARG A 140 12.70 13.93 -11.98
N MET A 141 11.44 13.71 -11.61
CA MET A 141 10.26 14.39 -12.17
C MET A 141 9.40 15.01 -11.07
N GLY A 142 8.49 15.90 -11.51
CA GLY A 142 7.58 16.67 -10.66
C GLY A 142 8.22 17.99 -10.21
N ALA A 143 7.38 18.96 -9.79
CA ALA A 143 7.82 20.29 -9.39
C ALA A 143 8.83 20.23 -8.23
N GLU A 144 8.65 19.30 -7.31
CA GLU A 144 9.52 19.06 -6.14
C GLU A 144 10.50 17.91 -6.35
N LYS A 145 10.67 17.42 -7.60
CA LYS A 145 11.53 16.27 -7.93
C LYS A 145 11.19 15.00 -7.14
N GLN A 146 9.94 14.86 -6.73
CA GLN A 146 9.46 13.81 -5.83
C GLN A 146 9.20 12.45 -6.49
N HIS A 147 9.36 12.34 -7.83
CA HIS A 147 9.13 11.10 -8.58
C HIS A 147 10.39 10.72 -9.37
N LEU A 148 10.52 9.44 -9.72
CA LEU A 148 11.59 8.95 -10.58
C LEU A 148 11.02 8.36 -11.87
N LYS A 149 11.65 8.69 -12.99
CA LYS A 149 11.51 8.00 -14.28
C LYS A 149 12.74 7.14 -14.49
N LEU A 150 12.51 5.88 -14.79
CA LEU A 150 13.52 4.85 -14.99
C LEU A 150 13.38 4.28 -16.39
N TRP A 151 14.45 3.69 -16.90
CA TRP A 151 14.45 2.85 -18.10
C TRP A 151 14.99 1.49 -17.72
N VAL A 152 14.10 0.53 -17.60
CA VAL A 152 14.40 -0.82 -17.13
C VAL A 152 14.51 -1.77 -18.33
N THR A 153 15.48 -2.67 -18.28
CA THR A 153 15.76 -3.60 -19.38
C THR A 153 16.17 -4.98 -18.86
N ASP A 154 15.80 -6.00 -19.61
CA ASP A 154 16.30 -7.38 -19.48
C ASP A 154 17.48 -7.67 -20.44
N GLY A 155 17.98 -6.65 -21.13
CA GLY A 155 19.02 -6.77 -22.14
C GLY A 155 18.47 -6.83 -23.58
N ALA A 156 17.24 -7.30 -23.78
CA ALA A 156 16.59 -7.36 -25.09
C ALA A 156 15.55 -6.26 -25.27
N THR A 157 14.70 -6.06 -24.28
CA THR A 157 13.60 -5.09 -24.30
C THR A 157 13.80 -4.03 -23.21
N THR A 158 13.43 -2.80 -23.52
CA THR A 158 13.48 -1.68 -22.57
C THR A 158 12.12 -1.01 -22.46
N HIS A 159 11.65 -0.83 -21.22
CA HIS A 159 10.45 -0.04 -20.92
C HIS A 159 10.76 1.17 -20.04
N GLU A 160 9.98 2.22 -20.28
CA GLU A 160 9.91 3.34 -19.37
C GLU A 160 9.13 2.93 -18.11
N ALA A 161 9.69 3.22 -16.95
CA ALA A 161 9.02 2.98 -15.67
C ALA A 161 8.94 4.28 -14.85
N VAL A 162 7.83 4.48 -14.14
CA VAL A 162 7.63 5.62 -13.26
C VAL A 162 7.43 5.14 -11.84
N TRP A 163 8.26 5.67 -10.94
CA TRP A 163 8.18 5.39 -9.51
C TRP A 163 7.71 6.64 -8.77
N TRP A 164 6.45 6.64 -8.42
CA TRP A 164 5.80 7.77 -7.77
C TRP A 164 6.23 7.89 -6.31
N GLY A 165 6.54 9.11 -5.87
CA GLY A 165 6.96 9.38 -4.50
C GLY A 165 8.41 8.95 -4.16
N ALA A 166 9.16 8.45 -5.12
CA ALA A 166 10.48 7.87 -4.94
C ALA A 166 11.65 8.88 -5.09
N GLY A 167 11.38 10.19 -5.04
CA GLY A 167 12.43 11.20 -5.22
C GLY A 167 13.60 11.08 -4.25
N ASN A 168 13.37 10.53 -3.06
CA ASN A 168 14.40 10.26 -2.05
C ASN A 168 14.69 8.76 -1.87
N ALA A 169 14.21 7.92 -2.77
CA ALA A 169 14.49 6.49 -2.71
C ALA A 169 15.99 6.21 -2.93
N PRO A 170 16.53 5.13 -2.33
CA PRO A 170 17.89 4.70 -2.62
C PRO A 170 18.03 4.32 -4.08
N SER A 171 19.26 4.38 -4.59
CA SER A 171 19.57 3.90 -5.94
C SER A 171 19.28 2.41 -6.05
N LEU A 172 18.72 2.00 -7.18
CA LEU A 172 18.54 0.58 -7.46
C LEU A 172 19.91 -0.10 -7.59
N PRO A 173 20.04 -1.37 -7.18
CA PRO A 173 21.25 -2.15 -7.40
C PRO A 173 21.49 -2.39 -8.90
N ALA A 174 22.65 -2.93 -9.25
CA ALA A 174 23.01 -3.23 -10.65
C ALA A 174 22.02 -4.20 -11.31
N ARG A 175 21.52 -5.20 -10.54
CA ARG A 175 20.50 -6.17 -10.97
C ARG A 175 19.40 -6.26 -9.92
N PHE A 176 18.16 -6.23 -10.36
CA PHE A 176 16.98 -6.20 -9.48
C PHE A 176 15.76 -6.87 -10.11
N ASP A 177 14.88 -7.37 -9.27
CA ASP A 177 13.52 -7.75 -9.64
C ASP A 177 12.61 -6.54 -9.42
N LEU A 178 11.67 -6.32 -10.32
CA LEU A 178 10.75 -5.20 -10.30
C LEU A 178 9.31 -5.69 -10.28
N ALA A 179 8.53 -5.22 -9.30
CA ALA A 179 7.08 -5.34 -9.27
C ALA A 179 6.45 -4.07 -9.85
N PHE A 180 5.50 -4.23 -10.76
CA PHE A 180 4.89 -3.12 -11.48
C PHE A 180 3.45 -3.38 -11.91
N ALA A 181 2.70 -2.30 -12.11
CA ALA A 181 1.43 -2.31 -12.82
C ALA A 181 1.66 -1.68 -14.21
N PRO A 182 1.45 -2.42 -15.31
CA PRO A 182 1.60 -1.87 -16.64
C PRO A 182 0.44 -0.94 -16.97
N GLN A 183 0.74 0.12 -17.70
CA GLN A 183 -0.26 1.09 -18.16
C GLN A 183 0.08 1.61 -19.55
N ILE A 184 -0.93 2.04 -20.28
CA ILE A 184 -0.73 2.77 -21.54
C ILE A 184 -0.63 4.25 -21.19
N ASN A 185 0.50 4.84 -21.52
CA ASN A 185 0.72 6.29 -21.46
C ASN A 185 0.45 6.91 -22.81
N GLU A 186 -0.40 7.94 -22.85
CA GLU A 186 -0.68 8.71 -24.05
C GLU A 186 -0.18 10.15 -23.85
N TYR A 187 0.79 10.53 -24.64
CA TYR A 187 1.40 11.85 -24.59
C TYR A 187 1.70 12.38 -26.00
N ASN A 188 1.21 13.59 -26.30
CA ASN A 188 1.35 14.22 -27.63
C ASN A 188 0.88 13.31 -28.78
N GLY A 189 -0.23 12.58 -28.61
CA GLY A 189 -0.79 11.68 -29.60
C GLY A 189 0.00 10.37 -29.79
N ARG A 190 1.05 10.12 -29.01
CA ARG A 190 1.80 8.87 -29.02
C ARG A 190 1.40 7.99 -27.85
N ARG A 191 1.14 6.73 -28.13
CA ARG A 191 0.85 5.71 -27.11
C ARG A 191 2.08 4.86 -26.88
N SER A 192 2.42 4.65 -25.63
CA SER A 192 3.54 3.81 -25.22
C SER A 192 3.19 3.04 -23.96
N VAL A 193 3.83 1.89 -23.78
CA VAL A 193 3.74 1.18 -22.51
C VAL A 193 4.61 1.89 -21.48
N GLN A 194 4.07 2.07 -20.27
CA GLN A 194 4.78 2.59 -19.14
C GLN A 194 4.53 1.67 -17.93
N LEU A 195 5.58 1.34 -17.20
CA LEU A 195 5.49 0.53 -16.00
C LEU A 195 5.34 1.44 -14.76
N LYS A 196 4.23 1.35 -14.05
CA LYS A 196 4.10 1.97 -12.75
C LYS A 196 4.81 1.09 -11.73
N VAL A 197 5.94 1.52 -11.22
CA VAL A 197 6.71 0.81 -10.18
C VAL A 197 5.89 0.72 -8.89
N LEU A 198 5.79 -0.48 -8.35
CA LEU A 198 5.15 -0.77 -7.07
C LEU A 198 6.19 -1.03 -5.99
N ASP A 199 7.16 -1.90 -6.29
CA ASP A 199 8.25 -2.26 -5.39
C ASP A 199 9.41 -2.88 -6.18
N TRP A 200 10.54 -3.12 -5.52
CA TRP A 200 11.70 -3.78 -6.08
C TRP A 200 12.49 -4.54 -4.99
N ARG A 201 13.29 -5.48 -5.42
CA ARG A 201 14.27 -6.14 -4.56
C ARG A 201 15.55 -6.43 -5.34
N PRO A 202 16.72 -6.61 -4.70
CA PRO A 202 17.91 -7.13 -5.37
C PRO A 202 17.59 -8.45 -6.06
N ALA A 203 18.12 -8.65 -7.28
CA ALA A 203 17.99 -9.93 -7.96
C ALA A 203 18.63 -11.04 -7.09
N GLN A 204 17.94 -12.17 -7.00
CA GLN A 204 18.51 -13.36 -6.34
C GLN A 204 19.40 -14.09 -7.35
N PRO A 205 20.55 -14.62 -6.90
CA PRO A 205 21.45 -15.38 -7.76
C PRO A 205 20.82 -16.66 -8.28
#